data_f21ad2e2225a8a60f9df38f1ed0687bf
#
_entry.id   f21ad2e2225a8a60f9df38f1ed0687bf
#
_cell.length_a   1.000
_cell.length_b   1.000
_cell.length_c   1.000
_cell.angle_alpha   90.00
_cell.angle_beta   90.00
_cell.angle_gamma   90.00
#
_symmetry.space_group_name_H-M   'P 1'
#
loop_
_entity.id
_entity.type
_entity.pdbx_description
1 polymer ?
#
loop_
_entity_poly.entity_id
_entity_poly.type
_entity_poly.pdbx_seq_one_letter_code
_entity_poly.pdbx_strand_id
1 'polypeptide(L)'
;MMNTNYRRALVDTGLDYFDTPAAIDDISKGAYAKLPYTSKILAEQLVRRCEPSMLTASLKQLIERKQDLDFPWYPARVVCHDILGQTALVDLAGLRDAIAEQGGDPSKVNPVVPTQLIIDHSLAVEHAGFDVDAFEKNRAIEDRRNDDRFHFIEWTKTAFKNVDVIPAGNGIMHQINLEKMSPVIQNRDGLAYPDTCIGTDSHTPHIDALGVIAVGVGGLEAENVMLGRASMMRLPNIIGVELTGKRQPGITATDMVLALTEFLRAQKVVSSYLEFFGEGANGLTIGDRATISNMTPEYGASAALFYIDQQTIDYLNITGREPEQVALVETYAKINGLWAEDMVDAQYERVLTFDLSSVGRTMAGPSSPHLRLPTSALAERGIAKAYNNAEADGLMPDGAVIIAAITSCTNTSNPRNVIAAGLLARNANR
;
A
#
# COMPACT_ATOMS: atom_id res chain seq x y z
N MET A 1 -12.34 -18.42 -19.78
CA MET A 1 -13.79 -18.22 -19.54
C MET A 1 -13.99 -18.13 -18.04
N MET A 2 -14.73 -17.14 -17.55
CA MET A 2 -15.02 -17.03 -16.11
C MET A 2 -15.80 -18.28 -15.65
N ASN A 3 -15.47 -18.78 -14.46
CA ASN A 3 -16.19 -19.89 -13.86
C ASN A 3 -17.56 -19.41 -13.32
N THR A 4 -18.63 -19.68 -14.04
CA THR A 4 -19.99 -19.22 -13.69
C THR A 4 -20.64 -20.00 -12.54
N ASN A 5 -20.08 -21.13 -12.12
CA ASN A 5 -20.70 -22.01 -11.11
C ASN A 5 -20.87 -21.32 -9.74
N TYR A 6 -19.96 -20.42 -9.39
CA TYR A 6 -19.97 -19.72 -8.10
C TYR A 6 -20.42 -18.25 -8.21
N ARG A 7 -20.90 -17.81 -9.38
CA ARG A 7 -21.41 -16.46 -9.57
C ARG A 7 -22.79 -16.32 -8.93
N ARG A 8 -22.96 -15.30 -8.09
CA ARG A 8 -24.20 -15.03 -7.35
C ARG A 8 -24.52 -13.53 -7.41
N ALA A 9 -25.79 -13.18 -7.31
CA ALA A 9 -26.21 -11.81 -7.16
C ALA A 9 -25.87 -11.29 -5.75
N LEU A 10 -25.24 -10.12 -5.67
CA LEU A 10 -24.97 -9.43 -4.43
C LEU A 10 -26.21 -8.60 -4.04
N VAL A 11 -26.80 -8.94 -2.90
CA VAL A 11 -28.08 -8.38 -2.45
C VAL A 11 -28.03 -6.84 -2.39
N ASP A 12 -29.08 -6.20 -2.88
CA ASP A 12 -29.30 -4.74 -2.85
C ASP A 12 -28.27 -3.87 -3.59
N THR A 13 -27.42 -4.46 -4.45
CA THR A 13 -26.38 -3.70 -5.15
C THR A 13 -26.54 -3.68 -6.68
N GLY A 14 -27.34 -4.59 -7.23
CA GLY A 14 -27.41 -4.81 -8.69
C GLY A 14 -26.15 -5.42 -9.32
N LEU A 15 -25.19 -5.85 -8.51
CA LEU A 15 -23.96 -6.48 -8.92
C LEU A 15 -23.99 -7.99 -8.65
N ASP A 16 -23.14 -8.71 -9.36
CA ASP A 16 -22.81 -10.09 -9.04
C ASP A 16 -21.47 -10.17 -8.31
N TYR A 17 -21.23 -11.26 -7.61
CA TYR A 17 -19.96 -11.60 -6.99
C TYR A 17 -19.67 -13.11 -7.14
N PHE A 18 -18.48 -13.53 -6.78
CA PHE A 18 -18.13 -14.95 -6.73
C PHE A 18 -18.17 -15.45 -5.28
N ASP A 19 -18.99 -16.47 -5.05
CA ASP A 19 -19.16 -17.16 -3.76
C ASP A 19 -17.93 -18.02 -3.47
N THR A 20 -16.87 -17.36 -3.00
CA THR A 20 -15.57 -17.98 -2.69
C THR A 20 -15.67 -18.96 -1.53
N PRO A 21 -16.45 -18.70 -0.46
CA PRO A 21 -16.72 -19.68 0.58
C PRO A 21 -17.21 -21.01 0.01
N ALA A 22 -18.22 -20.99 -0.87
CA ALA A 22 -18.74 -22.22 -1.48
C ALA A 22 -17.68 -22.94 -2.34
N ALA A 23 -16.88 -22.18 -3.10
CA ALA A 23 -15.84 -22.76 -3.95
C ALA A 23 -14.74 -23.48 -3.15
N ILE A 24 -14.36 -22.96 -1.99
CA ILE A 24 -13.38 -23.56 -1.08
C ILE A 24 -14.00 -24.77 -0.37
N ASP A 25 -15.24 -24.65 0.10
CA ASP A 25 -15.94 -25.70 0.84
C ASP A 25 -16.26 -26.92 -0.02
N ASP A 26 -16.45 -26.74 -1.31
CA ASP A 26 -16.58 -27.85 -2.28
C ASP A 26 -15.29 -28.69 -2.40
N ILE A 27 -14.14 -28.10 -2.07
CA ILE A 27 -12.85 -28.80 -2.05
C ILE A 27 -12.56 -29.37 -0.65
N SER A 28 -12.79 -28.57 0.38
CA SER A 28 -12.51 -28.93 1.78
C SER A 28 -13.48 -28.21 2.71
N LYS A 29 -14.49 -28.94 3.17
CA LYS A 29 -15.57 -28.40 4.01
C LYS A 29 -15.05 -27.71 5.27
N GLY A 30 -15.47 -26.46 5.49
CA GLY A 30 -15.07 -25.62 6.61
C GLY A 30 -13.64 -25.06 6.53
N ALA A 31 -12.95 -25.24 5.38
CA ALA A 31 -11.60 -24.71 5.21
C ALA A 31 -11.61 -23.18 5.07
N TYR A 32 -12.66 -22.61 4.47
CA TYR A 32 -12.70 -21.16 4.23
C TYR A 32 -12.59 -20.33 5.51
N ALA A 33 -13.28 -20.69 6.57
CA ALA A 33 -13.22 -19.99 7.85
C ALA A 33 -11.80 -19.94 8.46
N LYS A 34 -10.99 -20.97 8.16
CA LYS A 34 -9.62 -21.10 8.67
C LYS A 34 -8.57 -20.37 7.84
N LEU A 35 -8.95 -19.91 6.64
CA LEU A 35 -8.01 -19.19 5.79
C LEU A 35 -7.67 -17.81 6.37
N PRO A 36 -6.39 -17.40 6.33
CA PRO A 36 -5.99 -16.02 6.53
C PRO A 36 -6.74 -15.07 5.58
N TYR A 37 -6.84 -13.81 5.96
CA TYR A 37 -7.49 -12.76 5.17
C TYR A 37 -6.94 -12.69 3.74
N THR A 38 -5.62 -12.62 3.60
CA THR A 38 -4.92 -12.64 2.31
C THR A 38 -5.32 -13.85 1.47
N SER A 39 -5.37 -15.04 2.08
CA SER A 39 -5.73 -16.26 1.38
C SER A 39 -7.17 -16.24 0.88
N LYS A 40 -8.10 -15.62 1.61
CA LYS A 40 -9.50 -15.44 1.15
C LYS A 40 -9.57 -14.57 -0.11
N ILE A 41 -8.80 -13.46 -0.15
CA ILE A 41 -8.72 -12.58 -1.33
C ILE A 41 -8.05 -13.30 -2.50
N LEU A 42 -6.96 -14.03 -2.26
CA LEU A 42 -6.29 -14.82 -3.30
C LEU A 42 -7.19 -15.94 -3.83
N ALA A 43 -8.03 -16.55 -3.01
CA ALA A 43 -9.02 -17.53 -3.45
C ALA A 43 -10.08 -16.89 -4.38
N GLU A 44 -10.58 -15.70 -4.03
CA GLU A 44 -11.56 -15.01 -4.85
C GLU A 44 -11.05 -14.78 -6.27
N GLN A 45 -9.85 -14.22 -6.41
CA GLN A 45 -9.30 -13.93 -7.73
C GLN A 45 -9.06 -15.22 -8.57
N LEU A 46 -8.74 -16.34 -7.91
CA LEU A 46 -8.67 -17.64 -8.60
C LEU A 46 -10.04 -18.07 -9.11
N VAL A 47 -11.06 -18.04 -8.27
CA VAL A 47 -12.43 -18.43 -8.65
C VAL A 47 -12.92 -17.55 -9.81
N ARG A 48 -12.60 -16.27 -9.80
CA ARG A 48 -13.02 -15.30 -10.83
C ARG A 48 -12.20 -15.36 -12.11
N ARG A 49 -10.87 -15.57 -12.05
CA ARG A 49 -9.95 -15.34 -13.19
C ARG A 49 -9.16 -16.55 -13.63
N CYS A 50 -8.93 -17.54 -12.76
CA CYS A 50 -8.05 -18.66 -13.06
C CYS A 50 -8.62 -19.54 -14.18
N GLU A 51 -7.74 -20.07 -15.02
CA GLU A 51 -8.12 -21.05 -16.03
C GLU A 51 -8.76 -22.28 -15.37
N PRO A 52 -9.90 -22.78 -15.89
CA PRO A 52 -10.63 -23.89 -15.28
C PRO A 52 -9.78 -25.14 -15.03
N SER A 53 -8.81 -25.40 -15.91
CA SER A 53 -7.88 -26.54 -15.78
C SER A 53 -6.93 -26.43 -14.58
N MET A 54 -6.64 -25.22 -14.12
CA MET A 54 -5.71 -24.93 -13.00
C MET A 54 -6.45 -24.63 -11.70
N LEU A 55 -7.71 -24.22 -11.75
CA LEU A 55 -8.44 -23.68 -10.60
C LEU A 55 -8.40 -24.60 -9.38
N THR A 56 -8.81 -25.86 -9.55
CA THR A 56 -8.86 -26.82 -8.42
C THR A 56 -7.48 -27.08 -7.81
N ALA A 57 -6.43 -27.14 -8.64
CA ALA A 57 -5.07 -27.35 -8.16
C ALA A 57 -4.57 -26.13 -7.38
N SER A 58 -4.82 -24.91 -7.89
CA SER A 58 -4.41 -23.67 -7.24
C SER A 58 -5.18 -23.42 -5.93
N LEU A 59 -6.48 -23.73 -5.86
CA LEU A 59 -7.24 -23.64 -4.62
C LEU A 59 -6.77 -24.66 -3.58
N LYS A 60 -6.43 -25.91 -4.00
CA LYS A 60 -5.83 -26.89 -3.09
C LYS A 60 -4.47 -26.44 -2.58
N GLN A 61 -3.61 -25.88 -3.45
CA GLN A 61 -2.32 -25.31 -3.08
C GLN A 61 -2.48 -24.26 -1.97
N LEU A 62 -3.47 -23.38 -2.13
CA LEU A 62 -3.77 -22.31 -1.17
C LEU A 62 -4.29 -22.88 0.17
N ILE A 63 -5.22 -23.85 0.15
CA ILE A 63 -5.75 -24.51 1.35
C ILE A 63 -4.64 -25.25 2.11
N GLU A 64 -3.79 -25.98 1.38
CA GLU A 64 -2.69 -26.77 1.93
C GLU A 64 -1.42 -25.95 2.19
N ARG A 65 -1.42 -24.65 1.84
CA ARG A 65 -0.29 -23.69 2.00
C ARG A 65 1.01 -24.16 1.37
N LYS A 66 0.94 -24.79 0.19
CA LYS A 66 2.11 -25.27 -0.54
C LYS A 66 2.84 -24.13 -1.22
N GLN A 67 4.12 -23.93 -0.86
CA GLN A 67 4.95 -22.82 -1.32
C GLN A 67 5.97 -23.25 -2.39
N ASP A 68 6.05 -24.52 -2.70
CA ASP A 68 7.01 -25.10 -3.64
C ASP A 68 6.58 -25.00 -5.11
N LEU A 69 5.34 -24.63 -5.36
CA LEU A 69 4.75 -24.50 -6.70
C LEU A 69 4.48 -23.02 -7.02
N ASP A 70 4.49 -22.71 -8.32
CA ASP A 70 4.06 -21.41 -8.81
C ASP A 70 2.55 -21.22 -8.57
N PHE A 71 2.18 -20.01 -8.18
CA PHE A 71 0.83 -19.61 -7.86
C PHE A 71 0.41 -18.42 -8.73
N PRO A 72 -0.70 -18.49 -9.48
CA PRO A 72 -1.14 -17.41 -10.33
C PRO A 72 -1.89 -16.34 -9.53
N TRP A 73 -1.39 -15.11 -9.59
CA TRP A 73 -2.05 -13.94 -9.03
C TRP A 73 -2.49 -12.98 -10.15
N TYR A 74 -3.73 -12.50 -10.07
CA TYR A 74 -4.34 -11.59 -11.05
C TYR A 74 -4.71 -10.25 -10.37
N PRO A 75 -3.76 -9.33 -10.20
CA PRO A 75 -4.07 -8.01 -9.63
C PRO A 75 -5.20 -7.31 -10.35
N ALA A 76 -6.03 -6.57 -9.60
CA ALA A 76 -7.19 -5.88 -10.15
C ALA A 76 -6.81 -4.61 -10.90
N ARG A 77 -5.68 -3.97 -10.54
CA ARG A 77 -5.18 -2.73 -11.16
C ARG A 77 -3.67 -2.57 -10.99
N VAL A 78 -3.12 -1.63 -11.75
CA VAL A 78 -1.71 -1.23 -11.71
C VAL A 78 -1.62 0.24 -11.34
N VAL A 79 -0.73 0.57 -10.40
CA VAL A 79 -0.44 1.95 -10.00
C VAL A 79 1.02 2.26 -10.27
N CYS A 80 1.28 3.31 -11.02
CA CYS A 80 2.61 3.69 -11.46
C CYS A 80 2.92 5.12 -11.04
N HIS A 81 4.14 5.40 -10.61
CA HIS A 81 4.60 6.77 -10.58
C HIS A 81 5.41 7.13 -11.82
N ASP A 82 5.58 8.41 -12.07
CA ASP A 82 6.09 8.95 -13.32
C ASP A 82 7.58 8.69 -13.59
N ILE A 83 8.35 8.29 -12.59
CA ILE A 83 9.79 7.99 -12.77
C ILE A 83 10.01 6.52 -13.09
N LEU A 84 9.54 5.60 -12.22
CA LEU A 84 9.79 4.16 -12.38
C LEU A 84 8.69 3.44 -13.18
N GLY A 85 7.47 3.96 -13.19
CA GLY A 85 6.33 3.32 -13.83
C GLY A 85 6.14 3.68 -15.30
N GLN A 86 6.69 4.80 -15.74
CA GLN A 86 6.60 5.22 -17.13
C GLN A 86 7.20 4.18 -18.11
N THR A 87 8.25 3.47 -17.71
CA THR A 87 8.91 2.46 -18.55
C THR A 87 7.94 1.39 -19.04
N ALA A 88 7.00 0.93 -18.21
CA ALA A 88 5.99 -0.04 -18.62
C ALA A 88 5.05 0.51 -19.72
N LEU A 89 4.72 1.80 -19.68
CA LEU A 89 3.93 2.43 -20.74
C LEU A 89 4.75 2.66 -22.02
N VAL A 90 6.06 2.92 -21.90
CA VAL A 90 6.97 2.99 -23.05
C VAL A 90 7.07 1.65 -23.73
N ASP A 91 7.16 0.56 -22.97
CA ASP A 91 7.20 -0.80 -23.52
C ASP A 91 5.90 -1.15 -24.24
N LEU A 92 4.73 -0.76 -23.69
CA LEU A 92 3.44 -0.90 -24.40
C LEU A 92 3.40 -0.08 -25.69
N ALA A 93 4.01 1.10 -25.72
CA ALA A 93 4.13 1.90 -26.95
C ALA A 93 5.02 1.19 -27.98
N GLY A 94 6.16 0.64 -27.55
CA GLY A 94 7.04 -0.19 -28.38
C GLY A 94 6.35 -1.43 -28.95
N LEU A 95 5.47 -2.07 -28.17
CA LEU A 95 4.63 -3.17 -28.69
C LEU A 95 3.66 -2.70 -29.78
N ARG A 96 3.11 -1.48 -29.69
CA ARG A 96 2.29 -0.89 -30.77
C ARG A 96 3.09 -0.71 -32.05
N ASP A 97 4.30 -0.18 -31.94
CA ASP A 97 5.19 0.00 -33.08
C ASP A 97 5.52 -1.35 -33.74
N ALA A 98 5.90 -2.35 -32.96
CA ALA A 98 6.18 -3.71 -33.46
C ALA A 98 4.98 -4.35 -34.17
N ILE A 99 3.77 -4.15 -33.67
CA ILE A 99 2.54 -4.64 -34.32
C ILE A 99 2.26 -3.88 -35.63
N ALA A 100 2.45 -2.56 -35.63
CA ALA A 100 2.28 -1.75 -36.85
C ALA A 100 3.28 -2.14 -37.94
N GLU A 101 4.54 -2.36 -37.60
CA GLU A 101 5.59 -2.82 -38.51
C GLU A 101 5.25 -4.20 -39.15
N GLN A 102 4.53 -5.04 -38.42
CA GLN A 102 4.04 -6.34 -38.91
C GLN A 102 2.71 -6.23 -39.67
N GLY A 103 2.18 -5.02 -39.90
CA GLY A 103 0.92 -4.77 -40.59
C GLY A 103 -0.33 -5.06 -39.74
N GLY A 104 -0.18 -5.21 -38.42
CA GLY A 104 -1.27 -5.38 -37.47
C GLY A 104 -1.87 -4.06 -37.03
N ASP A 105 -2.93 -4.13 -36.24
CA ASP A 105 -3.62 -2.96 -35.67
C ASP A 105 -3.05 -2.60 -34.28
N PRO A 106 -2.25 -1.52 -34.16
CA PRO A 106 -1.63 -1.12 -32.90
C PRO A 106 -2.66 -0.68 -31.83
N SER A 107 -3.86 -0.27 -32.24
CA SER A 107 -4.91 0.17 -31.32
C SER A 107 -5.44 -0.96 -30.41
N LYS A 108 -5.13 -2.22 -30.74
CA LYS A 108 -5.48 -3.39 -29.93
C LYS A 108 -4.60 -3.57 -28.71
N VAL A 109 -3.42 -2.96 -28.66
CA VAL A 109 -2.54 -2.98 -27.48
C VAL A 109 -3.04 -1.94 -26.48
N ASN A 110 -3.63 -2.40 -25.41
CA ASN A 110 -4.11 -1.58 -24.30
C ASN A 110 -3.99 -2.37 -22.97
N PRO A 111 -3.81 -1.70 -21.85
CA PRO A 111 -3.98 -2.36 -20.56
C PRO A 111 -5.39 -2.96 -20.42
N VAL A 112 -5.46 -4.22 -20.00
CA VAL A 112 -6.73 -4.91 -19.72
C VAL A 112 -7.26 -4.65 -18.32
N VAL A 113 -6.40 -4.17 -17.43
CA VAL A 113 -6.75 -3.72 -16.08
C VAL A 113 -6.58 -2.21 -15.98
N PRO A 114 -7.30 -1.51 -15.09
CA PRO A 114 -7.06 -0.10 -14.82
C PRO A 114 -5.60 0.15 -14.48
N THR A 115 -4.98 1.07 -15.20
CA THR A 115 -3.60 1.49 -15.01
C THR A 115 -3.58 2.98 -14.71
N GLN A 116 -3.06 3.34 -13.55
CA GLN A 116 -3.06 4.71 -13.06
C GLN A 116 -1.62 5.20 -12.93
N LEU A 117 -1.28 6.28 -13.61
CA LEU A 117 0.03 6.91 -13.53
C LEU A 117 -0.08 8.24 -12.81
N ILE A 118 0.74 8.44 -11.79
CA ILE A 118 0.74 9.64 -10.95
C ILE A 118 2.06 10.38 -11.12
N ILE A 119 1.98 11.69 -11.40
CA ILE A 119 3.15 12.57 -11.53
C ILE A 119 3.39 13.23 -10.18
N ASP A 120 4.34 12.74 -9.39
CA ASP A 120 4.51 13.18 -8.00
C ASP A 120 5.95 13.33 -7.49
N HIS A 121 6.96 12.76 -8.12
CA HIS A 121 8.32 12.66 -7.56
C HIS A 121 9.41 13.39 -8.35
N SER A 122 9.05 14.27 -9.27
CA SER A 122 10.01 14.83 -10.23
C SER A 122 10.74 16.06 -9.73
N LEU A 123 10.20 16.76 -8.73
CA LEU A 123 10.72 18.06 -8.29
C LEU A 123 12.03 17.90 -7.52
N ALA A 124 13.12 18.40 -8.09
CA ALA A 124 14.40 18.59 -7.40
C ALA A 124 14.53 20.06 -6.98
N VAL A 125 14.70 20.31 -5.69
CA VAL A 125 14.79 21.66 -5.13
C VAL A 125 16.19 22.24 -5.39
N GLU A 126 16.28 23.30 -6.21
CA GLU A 126 17.52 24.07 -6.48
C GLU A 126 17.46 25.49 -5.86
N HIS A 127 16.25 25.99 -5.65
CA HIS A 127 15.98 27.28 -5.02
C HIS A 127 15.26 27.07 -3.71
N ALA A 128 15.76 27.64 -2.63
CA ALA A 128 15.22 27.44 -1.27
C ALA A 128 15.53 28.63 -0.35
N GLY A 129 15.16 28.54 0.92
CA GLY A 129 15.45 29.52 1.95
C GLY A 129 14.64 30.80 1.77
N PHE A 130 15.33 31.92 1.61
CA PHE A 130 14.71 33.25 1.50
C PHE A 130 14.42 33.69 0.04
N ASP A 131 14.59 32.77 -0.93
CA ASP A 131 14.23 33.06 -2.31
C ASP A 131 12.69 33.06 -2.47
N VAL A 132 12.10 34.23 -2.59
CA VAL A 132 10.64 34.40 -2.61
C VAL A 132 9.99 33.74 -3.83
N ASP A 133 10.73 33.54 -4.91
CA ASP A 133 10.27 32.90 -6.16
C ASP A 133 10.76 31.46 -6.26
N ALA A 134 11.16 30.82 -5.13
CA ALA A 134 11.75 29.49 -5.13
C ALA A 134 10.83 28.43 -5.74
N PHE A 135 9.53 28.50 -5.46
CA PHE A 135 8.56 27.53 -6.01
C PHE A 135 8.48 27.64 -7.54
N GLU A 136 8.29 28.83 -8.07
CA GLU A 136 8.16 29.07 -9.50
C GLU A 136 9.44 28.71 -10.27
N LYS A 137 10.60 29.02 -9.69
CA LYS A 137 11.91 28.67 -10.27
C LYS A 137 12.12 27.16 -10.31
N ASN A 138 11.85 26.45 -9.20
CA ASN A 138 11.95 25.00 -9.15
C ASN A 138 10.97 24.34 -10.11
N ARG A 139 9.75 24.85 -10.22
CA ARG A 139 8.75 24.36 -11.16
C ARG A 139 9.18 24.51 -12.61
N ALA A 140 9.70 25.68 -12.98
CA ALA A 140 10.23 25.92 -14.33
C ALA A 140 11.42 25.00 -14.67
N ILE A 141 12.25 24.67 -13.68
CA ILE A 141 13.35 23.71 -13.86
C ILE A 141 12.79 22.30 -14.07
N GLU A 142 11.80 21.89 -13.29
CA GLU A 142 11.14 20.59 -13.43
C GLU A 142 10.52 20.44 -14.82
N ASP A 143 9.70 21.40 -15.24
CA ASP A 143 9.02 21.38 -16.54
C ASP A 143 10.03 21.25 -17.69
N ARG A 144 11.10 22.05 -17.67
CA ARG A 144 12.15 22.00 -18.70
C ARG A 144 12.91 20.66 -18.74
N ARG A 145 13.21 20.08 -17.58
CA ARG A 145 13.95 18.80 -17.47
C ARG A 145 13.12 17.61 -17.92
N ASN A 146 11.82 17.68 -17.76
CA ASN A 146 10.91 16.56 -17.97
C ASN A 146 9.98 16.77 -19.17
N ASP A 147 10.27 17.75 -20.04
CA ASP A 147 9.40 18.11 -21.15
C ASP A 147 9.04 16.91 -22.04
N ASP A 148 10.04 16.17 -22.52
CA ASP A 148 9.83 14.96 -23.33
C ASP A 148 9.01 13.90 -22.60
N ARG A 149 9.27 13.71 -21.30
CA ARG A 149 8.55 12.75 -20.47
C ARG A 149 7.09 13.14 -20.29
N PHE A 150 6.83 14.40 -20.02
CA PHE A 150 5.45 14.90 -19.86
C PHE A 150 4.67 14.86 -21.17
N HIS A 151 5.30 15.14 -22.30
CA HIS A 151 4.69 14.96 -23.62
C HIS A 151 4.31 13.50 -23.89
N PHE A 152 5.19 12.56 -23.57
CA PHE A 152 4.89 11.12 -23.68
C PHE A 152 3.72 10.72 -22.77
N ILE A 153 3.73 11.14 -21.51
CA ILE A 153 2.66 10.83 -20.55
C ILE A 153 1.32 11.41 -21.04
N GLU A 154 1.30 12.64 -21.52
CA GLU A 154 0.08 13.24 -22.07
C GLU A 154 -0.44 12.48 -23.29
N TRP A 155 0.45 12.02 -24.16
CA TRP A 155 0.09 11.15 -25.28
C TRP A 155 -0.56 9.85 -24.82
N THR A 156 -0.08 9.22 -23.74
CA THR A 156 -0.63 7.96 -23.25
C THR A 156 -2.11 8.05 -22.88
N LYS A 157 -2.57 9.20 -22.37
CA LYS A 157 -3.99 9.47 -22.02
C LYS A 157 -4.94 9.30 -23.21
N THR A 158 -4.47 9.65 -24.39
CA THR A 158 -5.28 9.57 -25.61
C THR A 158 -5.02 8.29 -26.40
N ALA A 159 -3.81 7.76 -26.30
CA ALA A 159 -3.39 6.59 -27.05
C ALA A 159 -3.93 5.28 -26.45
N PHE A 160 -3.95 5.16 -25.13
CA PHE A 160 -4.34 3.93 -24.44
C PHE A 160 -5.73 4.04 -23.82
N LYS A 161 -6.49 2.94 -23.89
CA LYS A 161 -7.67 2.72 -23.07
C LYS A 161 -7.22 2.19 -21.71
N ASN A 162 -8.00 2.44 -20.66
CA ASN A 162 -7.71 2.02 -19.27
C ASN A 162 -6.42 2.62 -18.66
N VAL A 163 -5.87 3.68 -19.24
CA VAL A 163 -4.79 4.47 -18.65
C VAL A 163 -5.36 5.79 -18.15
N ASP A 164 -5.20 6.03 -16.86
CA ASP A 164 -5.57 7.27 -16.19
C ASP A 164 -4.32 7.96 -15.69
N VAL A 165 -4.17 9.24 -15.98
CA VAL A 165 -3.01 10.03 -15.58
C VAL A 165 -3.43 11.10 -14.60
N ILE A 166 -2.87 11.04 -13.41
CA ILE A 166 -3.02 12.08 -12.39
C ILE A 166 -1.90 13.11 -12.56
N PRO A 167 -2.24 14.34 -12.99
CA PRO A 167 -1.24 15.34 -13.30
C PRO A 167 -0.51 15.85 -12.04
N ALA A 168 0.67 16.44 -12.26
CA ALA A 168 1.47 17.04 -11.21
C ALA A 168 0.66 18.06 -10.37
N GLY A 169 0.89 18.05 -9.05
CA GLY A 169 0.21 18.95 -8.11
C GLY A 169 -1.14 18.45 -7.58
N ASN A 170 -1.62 17.29 -8.03
CA ASN A 170 -2.89 16.70 -7.56
C ASN A 170 -2.72 15.63 -6.47
N GLY A 171 -1.59 15.60 -5.83
CA GLY A 171 -1.31 14.71 -4.70
C GLY A 171 -0.09 13.82 -4.95
N ILE A 172 0.20 12.96 -3.97
CA ILE A 172 1.30 12.02 -3.98
C ILE A 172 0.73 10.61 -4.09
N MET A 173 1.39 9.74 -4.85
CA MET A 173 0.88 8.44 -5.31
C MET A 173 0.20 7.61 -4.22
N HIS A 174 0.91 7.30 -3.14
CA HIS A 174 0.35 6.38 -2.14
C HIS A 174 -0.71 7.04 -1.27
N GLN A 175 -0.59 8.33 -1.00
CA GLN A 175 -1.58 9.11 -0.27
C GLN A 175 -2.91 9.17 -1.05
N ILE A 176 -2.89 9.59 -2.32
CA ILE A 176 -4.12 9.65 -3.10
C ILE A 176 -4.68 8.27 -3.45
N ASN A 177 -3.82 7.24 -3.53
CA ASN A 177 -4.28 5.87 -3.65
C ASN A 177 -5.11 5.46 -2.43
N LEU A 178 -4.63 5.77 -1.22
CA LEU A 178 -5.36 5.53 0.02
C LEU A 178 -6.61 6.41 0.13
N GLU A 179 -6.47 7.70 -0.13
CA GLU A 179 -7.52 8.70 0.14
C GLU A 179 -8.62 8.73 -0.92
N LYS A 180 -8.32 8.35 -2.18
CA LYS A 180 -9.25 8.57 -3.29
C LYS A 180 -9.34 7.43 -4.30
N MET A 181 -8.21 6.83 -4.72
CA MET A 181 -8.18 6.00 -5.91
C MET A 181 -8.66 4.58 -5.67
N SER A 182 -8.33 3.98 -4.52
CA SER A 182 -8.79 2.62 -4.23
C SER A 182 -10.27 2.58 -3.90
N PRO A 183 -11.03 1.72 -4.57
CA PRO A 183 -12.41 1.48 -4.21
C PRO A 183 -12.57 0.48 -3.04
N VAL A 184 -11.50 -0.17 -2.58
CA VAL A 184 -11.45 -1.28 -1.61
C VAL A 184 -12.18 -2.54 -2.14
N ILE A 185 -13.40 -2.39 -2.62
CA ILE A 185 -14.13 -3.39 -3.41
C ILE A 185 -14.40 -2.80 -4.78
N GLN A 186 -13.92 -3.46 -5.81
CA GLN A 186 -14.14 -3.09 -7.20
C GLN A 186 -15.62 -3.26 -7.57
N ASN A 187 -16.12 -2.29 -8.37
CA ASN A 187 -17.41 -2.34 -9.04
C ASN A 187 -17.13 -2.19 -10.54
N ARG A 188 -16.92 -3.29 -11.23
CA ARG A 188 -16.56 -3.25 -12.65
C ARG A 188 -17.23 -4.37 -13.43
N ASP A 189 -17.75 -4.04 -14.61
CA ASP A 189 -18.38 -4.99 -15.53
C ASP A 189 -19.53 -5.79 -14.88
N GLY A 190 -20.28 -5.14 -13.96
CA GLY A 190 -21.36 -5.76 -13.21
C GLY A 190 -20.94 -6.72 -12.12
N LEU A 191 -19.65 -6.69 -11.72
CA LEU A 191 -19.07 -7.54 -10.70
C LEU A 191 -18.52 -6.73 -9.52
N ALA A 192 -18.76 -7.25 -8.31
CA ALA A 192 -18.09 -6.82 -7.09
C ALA A 192 -17.00 -7.85 -6.72
N TYR A 193 -15.79 -7.35 -6.42
CA TYR A 193 -14.65 -8.19 -6.00
C TYR A 193 -13.60 -7.35 -5.25
N PRO A 194 -12.74 -7.95 -4.41
CA PRO A 194 -11.71 -7.23 -3.68
C PRO A 194 -10.76 -6.47 -4.60
N ASP A 195 -10.45 -5.22 -4.24
CA ASP A 195 -9.36 -4.50 -4.87
C ASP A 195 -8.03 -5.14 -4.51
N THR A 196 -7.16 -5.26 -5.51
CA THR A 196 -5.77 -5.65 -5.33
C THR A 196 -4.93 -4.85 -6.30
N CYS A 197 -3.78 -4.38 -5.89
CA CYS A 197 -2.95 -3.63 -6.81
C CYS A 197 -1.47 -4.06 -6.77
N ILE A 198 -0.82 -3.89 -7.89
CA ILE A 198 0.63 -3.82 -7.95
C ILE A 198 1.04 -2.39 -8.26
N GLY A 199 2.18 -1.99 -7.74
CA GLY A 199 2.73 -0.68 -7.99
C GLY A 199 4.21 -0.72 -8.32
N THR A 200 4.67 0.24 -9.11
CA THR A 200 6.09 0.33 -9.50
C THR A 200 6.95 1.02 -8.45
N ASP A 201 6.49 1.04 -7.21
CA ASP A 201 7.17 1.60 -6.05
C ASP A 201 7.09 0.67 -4.84
N SER A 202 8.14 0.64 -4.01
CA SER A 202 8.26 -0.25 -2.86
C SER A 202 7.25 0.06 -1.73
N HIS A 203 6.73 1.29 -1.66
CA HIS A 203 5.74 1.71 -0.66
C HIS A 203 4.28 1.52 -1.12
N THR A 204 4.05 0.79 -2.21
CA THR A 204 2.71 0.37 -2.66
C THR A 204 1.86 -0.26 -1.55
N PRO A 205 2.43 -1.03 -0.59
CA PRO A 205 1.69 -1.58 0.55
C PRO A 205 1.03 -0.56 1.48
N HIS A 206 1.23 0.75 1.31
CA HIS A 206 0.55 1.77 2.09
C HIS A 206 -0.97 1.58 2.17
N ILE A 207 -1.58 1.08 1.09
CA ILE A 207 -3.01 0.85 0.98
C ILE A 207 -3.49 -0.44 1.66
N ASP A 208 -2.56 -1.33 2.08
CA ASP A 208 -2.91 -2.54 2.82
C ASP A 208 -3.66 -2.20 4.13
N ALA A 209 -3.53 -0.95 4.59
CA ALA A 209 -4.29 -0.39 5.71
C ALA A 209 -5.82 -0.45 5.54
N LEU A 210 -6.32 -0.52 4.29
CA LEU A 210 -7.73 -0.65 3.94
C LEU A 210 -8.16 -2.09 3.67
N GLY A 211 -7.30 -3.07 3.90
CA GLY A 211 -7.57 -4.47 3.57
C GLY A 211 -7.37 -4.83 2.10
N VAL A 212 -6.61 -4.04 1.39
CA VAL A 212 -6.28 -4.25 -0.03
C VAL A 212 -4.90 -4.89 -0.13
N ILE A 213 -4.76 -6.01 -0.85
CA ILE A 213 -3.43 -6.57 -1.12
C ILE A 213 -2.74 -5.68 -2.14
N ALA A 214 -1.62 -5.07 -1.74
CA ALA A 214 -0.82 -4.24 -2.60
C ALA A 214 0.67 -4.56 -2.48
N VAL A 215 1.34 -4.77 -3.61
CA VAL A 215 2.74 -5.19 -3.64
C VAL A 215 3.54 -4.31 -4.60
N GLY A 216 4.73 -3.92 -4.18
CA GLY A 216 5.70 -3.24 -5.03
C GLY A 216 6.37 -4.22 -5.99
N VAL A 217 6.40 -3.89 -7.29
CA VAL A 217 6.97 -4.72 -8.36
C VAL A 217 7.83 -3.89 -9.31
N GLY A 218 8.62 -4.57 -10.15
CA GLY A 218 9.34 -3.93 -11.25
C GLY A 218 8.44 -3.63 -12.47
N GLY A 219 8.95 -2.81 -13.39
CA GLY A 219 8.20 -2.40 -14.60
C GLY A 219 7.73 -3.57 -15.47
N LEU A 220 8.58 -4.57 -15.70
CA LEU A 220 8.22 -5.76 -16.48
C LEU A 220 7.06 -6.57 -15.87
N GLU A 221 7.02 -6.67 -14.56
CA GLU A 221 5.92 -7.36 -13.87
C GLU A 221 4.62 -6.56 -14.00
N ALA A 222 4.70 -5.23 -13.85
CA ALA A 222 3.58 -4.34 -14.07
C ALA A 222 3.03 -4.47 -15.51
N GLU A 223 3.90 -4.49 -16.51
CA GLU A 223 3.53 -4.68 -17.93
C GLU A 223 2.81 -6.02 -18.15
N ASN A 224 3.31 -7.12 -17.60
CA ASN A 224 2.64 -8.41 -17.70
C ASN A 224 1.20 -8.37 -17.17
N VAL A 225 0.97 -7.70 -16.05
CA VAL A 225 -0.37 -7.51 -15.48
C VAL A 225 -1.22 -6.58 -16.36
N MET A 226 -0.64 -5.51 -16.89
CA MET A 226 -1.33 -4.63 -17.87
C MET A 226 -1.79 -5.43 -19.09
N LEU A 227 -1.01 -6.40 -19.55
CA LEU A 227 -1.36 -7.29 -20.66
C LEU A 227 -2.33 -8.42 -20.27
N GLY A 228 -2.80 -8.44 -19.02
CA GLY A 228 -3.78 -9.43 -18.52
C GLY A 228 -3.23 -10.78 -18.16
N ARG A 229 -1.92 -10.92 -18.10
CA ARG A 229 -1.26 -12.15 -17.65
C ARG A 229 -1.30 -12.24 -16.13
N ALA A 230 -1.29 -13.48 -15.62
CA ALA A 230 -1.08 -13.70 -14.20
C ALA A 230 0.34 -13.29 -13.80
N SER A 231 0.48 -12.62 -12.67
CA SER A 231 1.75 -12.55 -11.96
C SER A 231 2.01 -13.91 -11.29
N MET A 232 3.02 -14.62 -11.76
CA MET A 232 3.36 -15.94 -11.20
C MET A 232 4.26 -15.74 -9.99
N MET A 233 3.79 -16.11 -8.81
CA MET A 233 4.54 -15.94 -7.57
C MET A 233 4.63 -17.25 -6.79
N ARG A 234 5.52 -17.33 -5.81
CA ARG A 234 5.44 -18.34 -4.75
C ARG A 234 4.37 -17.91 -3.76
N LEU A 235 3.54 -18.86 -3.31
CA LEU A 235 2.56 -18.54 -2.26
C LEU A 235 3.31 -18.01 -1.03
N PRO A 236 3.02 -16.78 -0.55
CA PRO A 236 3.77 -16.21 0.56
C PRO A 236 3.45 -16.90 1.89
N ASN A 237 4.42 -16.87 2.80
CA ASN A 237 4.15 -17.14 4.21
C ASN A 237 3.24 -16.05 4.77
N ILE A 238 2.15 -16.41 5.41
CA ILE A 238 1.25 -15.47 6.04
C ILE A 238 1.41 -15.56 7.56
N ILE A 239 1.90 -14.46 8.15
CA ILE A 239 2.21 -14.36 9.58
C ILE A 239 1.17 -13.46 10.23
N GLY A 240 0.49 -13.95 11.25
CA GLY A 240 -0.38 -13.12 12.09
C GLY A 240 0.45 -12.24 13.03
N VAL A 241 0.09 -10.98 13.16
CA VAL A 241 0.70 -10.04 14.11
C VAL A 241 -0.40 -9.48 15.01
N GLU A 242 -0.51 -10.04 16.19
CA GLU A 242 -1.45 -9.59 17.20
C GLU A 242 -0.91 -8.31 17.88
N LEU A 243 -1.63 -7.22 17.71
CA LEU A 243 -1.35 -5.96 18.42
C LEU A 243 -2.20 -5.91 19.68
N THR A 244 -1.55 -5.80 20.82
CA THR A 244 -2.19 -5.69 22.14
C THR A 244 -1.96 -4.32 22.75
N GLY A 245 -2.68 -4.01 23.81
CA GLY A 245 -2.53 -2.75 24.53
C GLY A 245 -2.92 -1.52 23.72
N LYS A 246 -2.56 -0.34 24.22
CA LYS A 246 -2.89 0.96 23.62
C LYS A 246 -1.67 1.85 23.59
N ARG A 247 -1.54 2.61 22.50
CA ARG A 247 -0.51 3.64 22.38
C ARG A 247 -0.62 4.66 23.51
N GLN A 248 0.49 4.90 24.19
CA GLN A 248 0.55 5.86 25.30
C GLN A 248 0.40 7.32 24.79
N PRO A 249 -0.16 8.21 25.62
CA PRO A 249 -0.20 9.65 25.30
C PRO A 249 1.20 10.20 25.01
N GLY A 250 1.33 11.00 23.94
CA GLY A 250 2.60 11.59 23.52
C GLY A 250 3.51 10.68 22.70
N ILE A 251 3.08 9.45 22.40
CA ILE A 251 3.73 8.56 21.43
C ILE A 251 3.11 8.76 20.06
N THR A 252 3.95 8.99 19.06
CA THR A 252 3.52 9.23 17.67
C THR A 252 3.33 7.91 16.91
N ALA A 253 2.67 7.96 15.76
CA ALA A 253 2.61 6.82 14.84
C ALA A 253 4.01 6.41 14.37
N THR A 254 4.93 7.38 14.23
CA THR A 254 6.33 7.14 13.85
C THR A 254 7.09 6.39 14.96
N ASP A 255 6.92 6.75 16.24
CA ASP A 255 7.52 5.99 17.35
C ASP A 255 7.05 4.52 17.32
N MET A 256 5.74 4.34 17.12
CA MET A 256 5.12 3.01 17.05
C MET A 256 5.68 2.19 15.89
N VAL A 257 5.72 2.73 14.68
CA VAL A 257 6.19 1.99 13.51
C VAL A 257 7.69 1.69 13.57
N LEU A 258 8.51 2.57 14.12
CA LEU A 258 9.93 2.29 14.31
C LEU A 258 10.17 1.14 15.29
N ALA A 259 9.42 1.13 16.41
CA ALA A 259 9.47 0.03 17.37
C ALA A 259 9.02 -1.29 16.76
N LEU A 260 7.94 -1.26 15.98
CA LEU A 260 7.42 -2.43 15.28
C LEU A 260 8.40 -2.91 14.20
N THR A 261 9.04 -2.00 13.47
CA THR A 261 10.06 -2.33 12.44
C THR A 261 11.25 -3.07 13.07
N GLU A 262 11.77 -2.58 14.19
CA GLU A 262 12.84 -3.27 14.93
C GLU A 262 12.41 -4.68 15.35
N PHE A 263 11.22 -4.80 15.94
CA PHE A 263 10.65 -6.09 16.37
C PHE A 263 10.50 -7.06 15.20
N LEU A 264 9.85 -6.64 14.10
CA LEU A 264 9.57 -7.50 12.94
C LEU A 264 10.87 -7.94 12.24
N ARG A 265 11.87 -7.07 12.11
CA ARG A 265 13.17 -7.46 11.56
C ARG A 265 13.85 -8.54 12.40
N ALA A 266 13.77 -8.45 13.73
CA ALA A 266 14.30 -9.47 14.62
C ALA A 266 13.58 -10.81 14.44
N GLN A 267 12.29 -10.79 14.05
CA GLN A 267 11.47 -11.97 13.78
C GLN A 267 11.69 -12.61 12.41
N LYS A 268 12.54 -12.02 11.55
CA LYS A 268 12.88 -12.54 10.21
C LYS A 268 11.63 -12.75 9.32
N VAL A 269 10.84 -11.70 9.15
CA VAL A 269 9.60 -11.72 8.36
C VAL A 269 9.82 -11.47 6.85
N VAL A 270 11.05 -11.62 6.37
CA VAL A 270 11.43 -11.31 4.98
C VAL A 270 10.55 -12.07 4.00
N SER A 271 10.04 -11.35 2.99
CA SER A 271 9.16 -11.86 1.93
C SER A 271 7.84 -12.47 2.41
N SER A 272 7.49 -12.32 3.69
CA SER A 272 6.19 -12.75 4.23
C SER A 272 5.11 -11.70 4.00
N TYR A 273 3.85 -12.11 4.05
CA TYR A 273 2.70 -11.23 4.18
C TYR A 273 2.30 -11.19 5.65
N LEU A 274 2.10 -10.00 6.18
CA LEU A 274 1.72 -9.79 7.57
C LEU A 274 0.24 -9.40 7.65
N GLU A 275 -0.47 -9.97 8.61
CA GLU A 275 -1.85 -9.60 8.91
C GLU A 275 -1.94 -9.11 10.35
N PHE A 276 -2.26 -7.83 10.53
CA PHE A 276 -2.37 -7.18 11.83
C PHE A 276 -3.80 -7.27 12.37
N PHE A 277 -3.92 -7.77 13.58
CA PHE A 277 -5.21 -7.95 14.25
C PHE A 277 -5.10 -7.74 15.77
N GLY A 278 -6.18 -7.96 16.49
CA GLY A 278 -6.25 -7.81 17.95
C GLY A 278 -6.77 -6.43 18.38
N GLU A 279 -6.94 -6.26 19.68
CA GLU A 279 -7.51 -5.02 20.26
C GLU A 279 -6.70 -3.77 19.94
N GLY A 280 -5.37 -3.92 19.87
CA GLY A 280 -4.47 -2.84 19.52
C GLY A 280 -4.69 -2.39 18.07
N ALA A 281 -4.84 -3.32 17.13
CA ALA A 281 -5.10 -3.01 15.72
C ALA A 281 -6.45 -2.31 15.52
N ASN A 282 -7.49 -2.78 16.21
CA ASN A 282 -8.83 -2.18 16.17
C ASN A 282 -8.85 -0.73 16.70
N GLY A 283 -7.94 -0.41 17.62
CA GLY A 283 -7.77 0.93 18.18
C GLY A 283 -6.99 1.92 17.30
N LEU A 284 -6.35 1.46 16.22
CA LEU A 284 -5.59 2.31 15.30
C LEU A 284 -6.49 2.95 14.25
N THR A 285 -6.26 4.23 13.98
CA THR A 285 -6.89 4.88 12.82
C THR A 285 -6.28 4.40 11.52
N ILE A 286 -6.99 4.58 10.39
CA ILE A 286 -6.43 4.22 9.07
C ILE A 286 -5.10 4.94 8.80
N GLY A 287 -4.93 6.19 9.21
CA GLY A 287 -3.64 6.87 9.10
C GLY A 287 -2.51 6.20 9.90
N ASP A 288 -2.80 5.67 11.09
CA ASP A 288 -1.82 4.91 11.89
C ASP A 288 -1.52 3.56 11.23
N ARG A 289 -2.54 2.83 10.76
CA ARG A 289 -2.39 1.56 10.01
C ARG A 289 -1.59 1.77 8.73
N ALA A 290 -1.88 2.82 7.97
CA ALA A 290 -1.17 3.17 6.75
C ALA A 290 0.31 3.48 7.01
N THR A 291 0.64 4.12 8.15
CA THR A 291 2.04 4.33 8.55
C THR A 291 2.76 3.00 8.76
N ILE A 292 2.10 2.00 9.37
CA ILE A 292 2.66 0.65 9.54
C ILE A 292 2.82 -0.05 8.20
N SER A 293 1.77 -0.09 7.39
CA SER A 293 1.78 -0.76 6.08
C SER A 293 2.79 -0.14 5.12
N ASN A 294 3.02 1.18 5.19
CA ASN A 294 4.00 1.87 4.37
C ASN A 294 5.44 1.40 4.63
N MET A 295 5.77 1.06 5.86
CA MET A 295 7.11 0.63 6.27
C MET A 295 7.39 -0.85 5.98
N THR A 296 6.55 -1.51 5.19
CA THR A 296 6.72 -2.91 4.78
C THR A 296 8.13 -3.22 4.23
N PRO A 297 8.71 -2.41 3.33
CA PRO A 297 10.08 -2.62 2.86
C PRO A 297 11.12 -2.52 3.96
N GLU A 298 10.95 -1.62 4.91
CA GLU A 298 11.91 -1.38 5.98
C GLU A 298 12.02 -2.56 6.95
N TYR A 299 10.92 -3.29 7.23
CA TYR A 299 11.00 -4.52 7.99
C TYR A 299 11.15 -5.78 7.12
N GLY A 300 11.11 -5.64 5.80
CA GLY A 300 11.47 -6.70 4.84
C GLY A 300 10.33 -7.62 4.43
N ALA A 301 9.08 -7.34 4.82
CA ALA A 301 7.91 -8.06 4.34
C ALA A 301 7.51 -7.61 2.93
N SER A 302 6.59 -8.34 2.29
CA SER A 302 6.06 -7.99 0.96
C SER A 302 4.71 -7.31 1.02
N ALA A 303 3.90 -7.57 2.05
CA ALA A 303 2.61 -6.94 2.31
C ALA A 303 2.36 -6.86 3.83
N ALA A 304 1.51 -5.92 4.25
CA ALA A 304 1.22 -5.65 5.66
C ALA A 304 -0.22 -5.15 5.83
N LEU A 305 -1.14 -6.10 5.95
CA LEU A 305 -2.57 -5.87 5.87
C LEU A 305 -3.23 -5.67 7.22
N PHE A 306 -4.28 -4.85 7.21
CA PHE A 306 -5.30 -4.79 8.25
C PHE A 306 -6.62 -5.29 7.68
N TYR A 307 -7.52 -5.79 8.54
CA TYR A 307 -8.83 -6.23 8.08
C TYR A 307 -9.78 -5.05 7.82
N ILE A 308 -10.75 -5.26 6.95
CA ILE A 308 -11.85 -4.32 6.77
C ILE A 308 -12.70 -4.32 8.04
N ASP A 309 -12.88 -3.15 8.65
CA ASP A 309 -13.66 -2.92 9.85
C ASP A 309 -14.37 -1.57 9.82
N GLN A 310 -14.97 -1.17 10.95
CA GLN A 310 -15.66 0.12 11.06
C GLN A 310 -14.71 1.31 10.83
N GLN A 311 -13.41 1.21 11.18
CA GLN A 311 -12.43 2.27 10.91
C GLN A 311 -12.23 2.47 9.40
N THR A 312 -12.29 1.38 8.62
CA THR A 312 -12.25 1.45 7.14
C THR A 312 -13.47 2.21 6.62
N ILE A 313 -14.67 1.86 7.07
CA ILE A 313 -15.93 2.52 6.66
C ILE A 313 -15.92 4.01 7.01
N ASP A 314 -15.54 4.34 8.24
CA ASP A 314 -15.44 5.73 8.71
C ASP A 314 -14.45 6.55 7.88
N TYR A 315 -13.31 5.94 7.53
CA TYR A 315 -12.30 6.57 6.68
C TYR A 315 -12.79 6.83 5.26
N LEU A 316 -13.49 5.86 4.65
CA LEU A 316 -14.07 6.03 3.32
C LEU A 316 -15.10 7.17 3.30
N ASN A 317 -15.92 7.30 4.34
CA ASN A 317 -16.86 8.40 4.50
C ASN A 317 -16.14 9.76 4.63
N ILE A 318 -15.12 9.86 5.50
CA ILE A 318 -14.36 11.10 5.74
C ILE A 318 -13.63 11.55 4.48
N THR A 319 -13.12 10.62 3.68
CA THR A 319 -12.41 10.91 2.45
C THR A 319 -13.32 11.08 1.23
N GLY A 320 -14.64 11.08 1.43
CA GLY A 320 -15.64 11.46 0.43
C GLY A 320 -15.82 10.41 -0.67
N ARG A 321 -15.78 9.11 -0.31
CA ARG A 321 -16.29 8.05 -1.20
C ARG A 321 -17.80 8.16 -1.27
N GLU A 322 -18.35 7.83 -2.45
CA GLU A 322 -19.81 7.82 -2.64
C GLU A 322 -20.47 6.84 -1.68
N PRO A 323 -21.63 7.18 -1.09
CA PRO A 323 -22.31 6.34 -0.11
C PRO A 323 -22.58 4.91 -0.61
N GLU A 324 -22.89 4.76 -1.90
CA GLU A 324 -23.13 3.47 -2.54
C GLU A 324 -21.85 2.61 -2.55
N GLN A 325 -20.70 3.23 -2.76
CA GLN A 325 -19.40 2.53 -2.70
C GLN A 325 -19.06 2.10 -1.27
N VAL A 326 -19.34 2.95 -0.29
CA VAL A 326 -19.12 2.62 1.13
C VAL A 326 -20.02 1.46 1.56
N ALA A 327 -21.30 1.48 1.19
CA ALA A 327 -22.23 0.40 1.45
C ALA A 327 -21.82 -0.91 0.75
N LEU A 328 -21.30 -0.82 -0.48
CA LEU A 328 -20.77 -1.97 -1.22
C LEU A 328 -19.61 -2.63 -0.47
N VAL A 329 -18.66 -1.84 0.04
CA VAL A 329 -17.50 -2.35 0.80
C VAL A 329 -17.96 -3.13 2.02
N GLU A 330 -18.86 -2.56 2.82
CA GLU A 330 -19.38 -3.20 4.03
C GLU A 330 -20.14 -4.49 3.71
N THR A 331 -21.08 -4.42 2.74
CA THR A 331 -21.91 -5.56 2.33
C THR A 331 -21.05 -6.70 1.80
N TYR A 332 -20.12 -6.40 0.90
CA TYR A 332 -19.24 -7.41 0.31
C TYR A 332 -18.35 -8.07 1.36
N ALA A 333 -17.73 -7.26 2.23
CA ALA A 333 -16.82 -7.76 3.25
C ALA A 333 -17.53 -8.72 4.21
N LYS A 334 -18.74 -8.39 4.65
CA LYS A 334 -19.54 -9.24 5.56
C LYS A 334 -20.00 -10.53 4.89
N ILE A 335 -20.49 -10.47 3.64
CA ILE A 335 -20.97 -11.66 2.92
C ILE A 335 -19.84 -12.66 2.63
N ASN A 336 -18.63 -12.15 2.34
CA ASN A 336 -17.47 -12.99 2.02
C ASN A 336 -16.55 -13.27 3.22
N GLY A 337 -16.97 -12.94 4.45
CA GLY A 337 -16.18 -13.23 5.67
C GLY A 337 -14.82 -12.54 5.67
N LEU A 338 -14.76 -11.32 5.12
CA LEU A 338 -13.58 -10.44 5.12
C LEU A 338 -13.67 -9.34 6.19
N TRP A 339 -14.79 -9.29 6.91
CA TRP A 339 -14.98 -8.36 8.00
C TRP A 339 -14.16 -8.79 9.23
N ALA A 340 -13.61 -7.85 9.98
CA ALA A 340 -12.65 -8.13 11.05
C ALA A 340 -13.18 -9.14 12.08
N GLU A 341 -14.45 -9.04 12.46
CA GLU A 341 -15.10 -9.95 13.41
C GLU A 341 -15.27 -11.38 12.87
N ASP A 342 -15.23 -11.57 11.56
CA ASP A 342 -15.35 -12.89 10.91
C ASP A 342 -13.99 -13.63 10.81
N MET A 343 -12.89 -12.99 11.27
CA MET A 343 -11.54 -13.52 11.14
C MET A 343 -11.05 -14.31 12.38
N VAL A 344 -11.94 -14.59 13.33
CA VAL A 344 -11.59 -15.23 14.62
C VAL A 344 -11.01 -16.63 14.49
N ASP A 345 -11.38 -17.38 13.44
CA ASP A 345 -10.92 -18.74 13.19
C ASP A 345 -9.72 -18.82 12.26
N ALA A 346 -9.20 -17.68 11.78
CA ALA A 346 -8.08 -17.64 10.84
C ALA A 346 -6.83 -18.28 11.46
N GLN A 347 -6.19 -19.17 10.69
CA GLN A 347 -5.01 -19.88 11.12
C GLN A 347 -3.78 -19.37 10.35
N TYR A 348 -2.72 -19.07 11.07
CA TYR A 348 -1.44 -18.60 10.54
C TYR A 348 -0.36 -19.66 10.70
N GLU A 349 0.73 -19.56 9.95
CA GLU A 349 1.91 -20.40 10.15
C GLU A 349 2.54 -20.12 11.52
N ARG A 350 2.55 -18.85 11.90
CA ARG A 350 2.91 -18.39 13.25
C ARG A 350 2.20 -17.09 13.57
N VAL A 351 2.05 -16.81 14.85
CA VAL A 351 1.54 -15.55 15.37
C VAL A 351 2.64 -14.88 16.18
N LEU A 352 2.82 -13.60 15.93
CA LEU A 352 3.69 -12.71 16.71
C LEU A 352 2.81 -11.79 17.53
N THR A 353 3.19 -11.48 18.75
CA THR A 353 2.45 -10.55 19.63
C THR A 353 3.31 -9.33 19.91
N PHE A 354 2.75 -8.14 19.72
CA PHE A 354 3.42 -6.86 19.99
C PHE A 354 2.53 -5.96 20.83
N ASP A 355 3.05 -5.51 21.98
CA ASP A 355 2.32 -4.64 22.90
C ASP A 355 2.60 -3.16 22.59
N LEU A 356 1.57 -2.45 22.10
CA LEU A 356 1.62 -1.03 21.80
C LEU A 356 1.92 -0.15 23.01
N SER A 357 1.58 -0.62 24.23
CA SER A 357 1.84 0.12 25.46
C SER A 357 3.33 0.14 25.84
N SER A 358 4.12 -0.76 25.29
CA SER A 358 5.57 -0.84 25.52
C SER A 358 6.38 0.22 24.75
N VAL A 359 5.74 0.92 23.80
CA VAL A 359 6.43 1.87 22.92
C VAL A 359 6.71 3.18 23.66
N GLY A 360 7.99 3.53 23.78
CA GLY A 360 8.47 4.82 24.30
C GLY A 360 8.80 5.82 23.21
N ARG A 361 9.18 7.03 23.59
CA ARG A 361 9.70 8.05 22.65
C ARG A 361 11.07 7.64 22.16
N THR A 362 11.23 7.59 20.85
CA THR A 362 12.42 7.09 20.21
C THR A 362 12.84 7.91 19.02
N MET A 363 14.09 7.71 18.59
CA MET A 363 14.64 8.21 17.34
C MET A 363 15.26 7.03 16.60
N ALA A 364 15.31 7.12 15.30
CA ALA A 364 16.04 6.16 14.47
C ALA A 364 17.49 6.61 14.31
N GLY A 365 18.40 5.67 14.16
CA GLY A 365 19.72 6.01 13.76
C GLY A 365 20.85 5.43 14.62
N PRO A 366 22.11 5.82 14.26
CA PRO A 366 22.41 6.85 13.26
C PRO A 366 22.29 6.41 11.80
N SER A 367 22.24 5.14 11.47
CA SER A 367 22.39 4.69 10.07
C SER A 367 21.20 3.95 9.47
N SER A 368 20.25 3.53 10.27
CA SER A 368 19.10 2.72 9.78
C SER A 368 17.85 2.94 10.60
N PRO A 369 16.65 2.95 9.97
CA PRO A 369 15.39 3.22 10.66
C PRO A 369 15.02 2.15 11.71
N HIS A 370 15.54 0.95 11.59
CA HIS A 370 15.33 -0.12 12.56
C HIS A 370 16.32 -0.10 13.74
N LEU A 371 17.34 0.77 13.71
CA LEU A 371 18.23 1.03 14.85
C LEU A 371 17.62 2.10 15.75
N ARG A 372 16.60 1.71 16.47
CA ARG A 372 15.84 2.58 17.36
C ARG A 372 16.64 2.90 18.63
N LEU A 373 16.57 4.14 19.07
CA LEU A 373 17.20 4.63 20.30
C LEU A 373 16.19 5.41 21.13
N PRO A 374 15.98 5.07 22.41
CA PRO A 374 15.19 5.91 23.30
C PRO A 374 15.78 7.32 23.42
N THR A 375 14.94 8.35 23.40
CA THR A 375 15.40 9.74 23.52
C THR A 375 16.15 10.00 24.84
N SER A 376 15.84 9.23 25.90
CA SER A 376 16.57 9.27 27.17
C SER A 376 17.99 8.74 27.11
N ALA A 377 18.33 7.94 26.09
CA ALA A 377 19.65 7.32 25.92
C ALA A 377 20.55 8.05 24.92
N LEU A 378 20.15 9.23 24.42
CA LEU A 378 20.94 10.00 23.44
C LEU A 378 22.33 10.37 23.96
N ALA A 379 22.42 10.79 25.23
CA ALA A 379 23.68 11.12 25.87
C ALA A 379 24.67 9.94 25.95
N GLU A 380 24.19 8.71 26.11
CA GLU A 380 25.01 7.48 26.13
C GLU A 380 25.66 7.22 24.78
N ARG A 381 25.03 7.69 23.69
CA ARG A 381 25.55 7.63 22.33
C ARG A 381 26.37 8.85 21.93
N GLY A 382 26.67 9.73 22.87
CA GLY A 382 27.44 10.95 22.64
C GLY A 382 26.67 12.10 22.01
N ILE A 383 25.33 11.98 21.87
CA ILE A 383 24.45 13.02 21.30
C ILE A 383 23.99 13.93 22.45
N ALA A 384 24.24 15.23 22.35
CA ALA A 384 23.91 16.22 23.35
C ALA A 384 24.38 15.85 24.79
N LYS A 385 25.56 15.25 24.88
CA LYS A 385 26.15 14.78 26.14
C LYS A 385 26.48 15.94 27.09
N ALA A 386 26.83 17.09 26.55
CA ALA A 386 27.06 18.31 27.28
C ALA A 386 26.39 19.46 26.51
N TYR A 387 25.47 20.15 27.17
CA TYR A 387 24.93 21.42 26.67
C TYR A 387 25.98 22.49 26.94
N ASN A 388 26.93 22.64 26.06
CA ASN A 388 27.85 23.78 26.12
C ASN A 388 27.13 24.99 25.52
N ASN A 389 27.09 26.11 26.25
CA ASN A 389 26.72 27.41 25.69
C ASN A 389 27.76 27.76 24.61
N ALA A 390 27.50 27.38 23.38
CA ALA A 390 28.37 27.61 22.23
C ALA A 390 28.49 29.10 21.84
N GLU A 391 27.84 30.01 22.57
CA GLU A 391 27.95 31.45 22.35
C GLU A 391 29.39 31.96 22.54
N ALA A 392 30.23 31.24 23.28
CA ALA A 392 31.62 31.66 23.53
C ALA A 392 32.58 31.43 22.36
N ASP A 393 32.33 30.40 21.54
CA ASP A 393 33.30 29.94 20.53
C ASP A 393 32.78 29.99 19.09
N GLY A 394 31.55 30.46 18.85
CA GLY A 394 30.94 30.50 17.50
C GLY A 394 30.67 29.12 16.89
N LEU A 395 30.77 28.07 17.67
CA LEU A 395 30.48 26.67 17.23
C LEU A 395 29.02 26.32 17.55
N MET A 396 28.47 25.41 16.73
CA MET A 396 27.16 24.84 17.01
C MET A 396 27.20 24.00 18.29
N PRO A 397 26.17 24.10 19.18
CA PRO A 397 26.12 23.26 20.36
C PRO A 397 25.89 21.76 19.97
N ASP A 398 26.41 20.85 20.79
CA ASP A 398 26.14 19.44 20.67
C ASP A 398 24.63 19.17 20.70
N GLY A 399 24.13 18.41 19.71
CA GLY A 399 22.71 18.11 19.57
C GLY A 399 21.89 19.22 18.88
N ALA A 400 22.55 20.23 18.30
CA ALA A 400 21.86 21.23 17.48
C ALA A 400 21.14 20.55 16.30
N VAL A 401 19.90 20.95 16.05
CA VAL A 401 19.13 20.50 14.88
C VAL A 401 19.57 21.30 13.67
N ILE A 402 20.31 20.66 12.77
CA ILE A 402 20.82 21.28 11.54
C ILE A 402 19.79 21.25 10.44
N ILE A 403 19.01 20.17 10.34
CA ILE A 403 17.97 19.97 9.34
C ILE A 403 16.69 19.55 10.08
N ALA A 404 15.60 20.27 9.81
CA ALA A 404 14.26 19.88 10.23
C ALA A 404 13.36 19.99 8.99
N ALA A 405 12.99 18.85 8.43
CA ALA A 405 12.17 18.79 7.22
C ALA A 405 11.10 17.72 7.35
N ILE A 406 9.91 18.04 6.88
CA ILE A 406 8.86 17.06 6.55
C ILE A 406 8.89 16.95 5.03
N THR A 407 9.42 15.84 4.54
CA THR A 407 9.54 15.58 3.10
C THR A 407 8.41 14.68 2.61
N SER A 408 8.34 14.44 1.31
CA SER A 408 7.32 13.64 0.64
C SER A 408 7.30 12.14 1.02
N CYS A 409 7.88 11.78 2.15
CA CYS A 409 7.84 10.41 2.64
C CYS A 409 6.42 10.04 3.09
N THR A 410 5.89 8.96 2.55
CA THR A 410 4.50 8.54 2.75
C THR A 410 4.15 8.31 4.21
N ASN A 411 5.08 7.81 5.03
CA ASN A 411 4.87 7.61 6.46
C ASN A 411 4.70 8.91 7.27
N THR A 412 5.13 10.06 6.73
CA THR A 412 4.97 11.38 7.36
C THR A 412 3.64 12.03 7.01
N SER A 413 2.88 11.49 6.08
CA SER A 413 1.60 12.05 5.62
C SER A 413 0.42 11.75 6.54
N ASN A 414 0.62 11.01 7.64
CA ASN A 414 -0.42 10.80 8.65
C ASN A 414 -0.92 12.17 9.16
N PRO A 415 -2.20 12.52 8.96
CA PRO A 415 -2.73 13.85 9.30
C PRO A 415 -2.49 14.24 10.75
N ARG A 416 -2.50 13.29 11.68
CA ARG A 416 -2.23 13.55 13.10
C ARG A 416 -0.82 14.05 13.33
N ASN A 417 0.18 13.48 12.63
CA ASN A 417 1.58 13.92 12.76
C ASN A 417 1.76 15.33 12.19
N VAL A 418 1.18 15.63 11.03
CA VAL A 418 1.28 16.93 10.39
C VAL A 418 0.59 18.00 11.23
N ILE A 419 -0.61 17.72 11.75
CA ILE A 419 -1.33 18.63 12.65
C ILE A 419 -0.55 18.85 13.94
N ALA A 420 0.02 17.81 14.53
CA ALA A 420 0.84 17.91 15.74
C ALA A 420 2.07 18.80 15.52
N ALA A 421 2.76 18.67 14.40
CA ALA A 421 3.88 19.51 14.01
C ALA A 421 3.46 20.99 13.87
N GLY A 422 2.33 21.25 13.18
CA GLY A 422 1.77 22.60 13.03
C GLY A 422 1.36 23.23 14.37
N LEU A 423 0.76 22.44 15.26
CA LEU A 423 0.41 22.90 16.62
C LEU A 423 1.65 23.20 17.48
N LEU A 424 2.70 22.36 17.35
CA LEU A 424 3.97 22.60 18.02
C LEU A 424 4.60 23.91 17.56
N ALA A 425 4.70 24.13 16.24
CA ALA A 425 5.22 25.37 15.67
C ALA A 425 4.41 26.61 16.14
N ARG A 426 3.08 26.52 16.10
CA ARG A 426 2.20 27.57 16.61
C ARG A 426 2.45 27.88 18.09
N ASN A 427 2.61 26.86 18.90
CA ASN A 427 2.82 27.05 20.35
C ASN A 427 4.21 27.58 20.67
N ALA A 428 5.23 27.21 19.88
CA ALA A 428 6.58 27.74 20.02
C ALA A 428 6.69 29.25 19.66
N ASN A 429 5.83 29.72 18.75
CA ASN A 429 5.78 31.13 18.36
C ASN A 429 4.91 32.01 19.28
N ARG A 430 4.26 31.46 20.28
CA ARG A 430 3.49 32.19 21.32
C ARG A 430 4.32 32.45 22.57
#